data_2773daeb5cd96d4ba98104c9c9f2a5dc
#
_entry.id   2773daeb5cd96d4ba98104c9c9f2a5dc
#
_cell.length_a   1.000
_cell.length_b   1.000
_cell.length_c   1.000
_cell.angle_alpha   90.00
_cell.angle_beta   90.00
_cell.angle_gamma   90.00
#
_symmetry.space_group_name_H-M   'P 1'
#
loop_
_entity.id
_entity.type
_entity.pdbx_description
1 polymer ?
#
loop_
_entity_poly.entity_id
_entity_poly.type
_entity_poly.pdbx_seq_one_letter_code
_entity_poly.pdbx_strand_id
1 'polypeptide(L)'
;MEKENLLFFRSWFFDYVQKFYSNDLNVQRNIKLKEEHSLRVCENIVLIGKSINLDENKLFIAETIALFHDIGRFKQFKKYGTFDDRKSENHAALGVEALKNSNVLFCLPEHEQELILKSVEYHNMQKIPKNIKPDFLLFSNLLRDADKLDIFNVVTNYYIEKNKNPNPALELELADAQSYSHEFIKDILNYRVSKNNLKTHNDMKLFQLTWLFDINFPATFKYFKDKNYLEKIIKSLPDDENIRRVHEHLKKYLNEKQPSEQNKRLVYT
;
A
#
# COMPACT_ATOMS: atom_id res chain seq x y z
N MET A 1 -22.65 6.14 3.98
CA MET A 1 -22.61 4.68 4.24
C MET A 1 -22.82 4.40 5.72
N GLU A 2 -23.61 3.38 6.08
CA GLU A 2 -23.91 3.03 7.46
C GLU A 2 -23.03 1.86 7.94
N LYS A 3 -22.98 1.65 9.26
CA LYS A 3 -22.17 0.60 9.89
C LYS A 3 -22.58 -0.82 9.44
N GLU A 4 -23.85 -1.03 9.21
CA GLU A 4 -24.42 -2.30 8.75
C GLU A 4 -23.88 -2.69 7.38
N ASN A 5 -23.70 -1.71 6.49
CA ASN A 5 -23.08 -1.95 5.18
C ASN A 5 -21.62 -2.44 5.34
N LEU A 6 -20.83 -1.81 6.23
CA LEU A 6 -19.45 -2.24 6.50
C LEU A 6 -19.40 -3.67 7.04
N LEU A 7 -20.28 -4.02 7.97
CA LEU A 7 -20.36 -5.39 8.52
C LEU A 7 -20.72 -6.40 7.43
N PHE A 8 -21.66 -6.07 6.55
CA PHE A 8 -21.98 -6.89 5.39
C PHE A 8 -20.79 -7.08 4.46
N PHE A 9 -20.06 -6.00 4.14
CA PHE A 9 -18.87 -6.07 3.27
C PHE A 9 -17.72 -6.87 3.89
N ARG A 10 -17.53 -6.79 5.20
CA ARG A 10 -16.55 -7.64 5.91
C ARG A 10 -16.92 -9.12 5.82
N SER A 11 -18.18 -9.48 6.05
CA SER A 11 -18.65 -10.87 5.88
C SER A 11 -18.44 -11.36 4.46
N TRP A 12 -18.88 -10.56 3.48
CA TRP A 12 -18.70 -10.90 2.06
C TRP A 12 -17.21 -11.08 1.66
N PHE A 13 -16.33 -10.22 2.19
CA PHE A 13 -14.88 -10.32 1.94
C PHE A 13 -14.34 -11.66 2.41
N PHE A 14 -14.65 -12.09 3.62
CA PHE A 14 -14.19 -13.39 4.13
C PHE A 14 -14.75 -14.56 3.32
N ASP A 15 -16.04 -14.52 2.98
CA ASP A 15 -16.66 -15.55 2.13
C ASP A 15 -16.04 -15.59 0.72
N TYR A 16 -15.63 -14.43 0.19
CA TYR A 16 -14.94 -14.35 -1.08
C TYR A 16 -13.54 -14.95 -0.98
N VAL A 17 -12.75 -14.60 0.03
CA VAL A 17 -11.37 -15.05 0.22
C VAL A 17 -11.32 -16.56 0.45
N GLN A 18 -12.25 -17.14 1.21
CA GLN A 18 -12.33 -18.58 1.46
C GLN A 18 -12.36 -19.42 0.18
N LYS A 19 -12.93 -18.91 -0.91
CA LYS A 19 -12.94 -19.60 -2.23
C LYS A 19 -11.55 -19.84 -2.84
N PHE A 20 -10.55 -19.12 -2.32
CA PHE A 20 -9.16 -19.21 -2.77
C PHE A 20 -8.26 -20.00 -1.83
N TYR A 21 -8.76 -20.41 -0.67
CA TYR A 21 -8.02 -21.28 0.26
C TYR A 21 -7.65 -22.60 -0.40
N SER A 22 -6.50 -23.14 -0.03
CA SER A 22 -5.92 -24.32 -0.65
C SER A 22 -5.19 -25.17 0.38
N ASN A 23 -5.12 -26.49 0.12
CA ASN A 23 -4.26 -27.41 0.87
C ASN A 23 -2.78 -27.28 0.46
N ASP A 24 -2.47 -26.63 -0.65
CA ASP A 24 -1.12 -26.24 -1.01
C ASP A 24 -0.63 -25.15 -0.07
N LEU A 25 0.41 -25.45 0.71
CA LEU A 25 0.94 -24.55 1.75
C LEU A 25 1.46 -23.24 1.19
N ASN A 26 2.03 -23.25 -0.02
CA ASN A 26 2.52 -22.02 -0.66
C ASN A 26 1.35 -21.13 -1.10
N VAL A 27 0.33 -21.72 -1.72
CA VAL A 27 -0.89 -20.98 -2.10
C VAL A 27 -1.56 -20.42 -0.87
N GLN A 28 -1.79 -21.25 0.16
CA GLN A 28 -2.45 -20.85 1.39
C GLN A 28 -1.72 -19.72 2.11
N ARG A 29 -0.38 -19.80 2.20
CA ARG A 29 0.47 -18.75 2.77
C ARG A 29 0.28 -17.40 2.08
N ASN A 30 0.24 -17.39 0.74
CA ASN A 30 0.11 -16.15 -0.03
C ASN A 30 -1.31 -15.59 -0.03
N ILE A 31 -2.33 -16.44 -0.03
CA ILE A 31 -3.72 -16.00 0.17
C ILE A 31 -3.88 -15.35 1.55
N LYS A 32 -3.38 -16.00 2.61
CA LYS A 32 -3.44 -15.46 3.97
C LYS A 32 -2.64 -14.17 4.13
N LEU A 33 -1.48 -14.07 3.48
CA LEU A 33 -0.68 -12.83 3.44
C LEU A 33 -1.51 -11.64 2.96
N LYS A 34 -2.28 -11.83 1.87
CA LYS A 34 -3.10 -10.76 1.28
C LYS A 34 -4.39 -10.48 2.06
N GLU A 35 -4.99 -11.49 2.66
CA GLU A 35 -6.10 -11.31 3.58
C GLU A 35 -5.69 -10.44 4.78
N GLU A 36 -4.62 -10.83 5.48
CA GLU A 36 -4.09 -10.10 6.63
C GLU A 36 -3.62 -8.68 6.25
N HIS A 37 -3.01 -8.52 5.07
CA HIS A 37 -2.64 -7.22 4.52
C HIS A 37 -3.87 -6.32 4.38
N SER A 38 -4.94 -6.78 3.73
CA SER A 38 -6.16 -5.99 3.56
C SER A 38 -6.75 -5.54 4.90
N LEU A 39 -6.75 -6.41 5.91
CA LEU A 39 -7.25 -6.06 7.24
C LEU A 39 -6.39 -4.99 7.93
N ARG A 40 -5.06 -5.07 7.84
CA ARG A 40 -4.17 -4.04 8.40
C ARG A 40 -4.25 -2.72 7.61
N VAL A 41 -4.49 -2.76 6.30
CA VAL A 41 -4.76 -1.55 5.52
C VAL A 41 -6.06 -0.87 5.97
N CYS A 42 -7.10 -1.64 6.37
CA CYS A 42 -8.30 -1.09 7.02
C CYS A 42 -7.96 -0.34 8.32
N GLU A 43 -7.10 -0.90 9.17
CA GLU A 43 -6.67 -0.23 10.40
C GLU A 43 -5.91 1.07 10.11
N ASN A 44 -4.99 1.02 9.14
CA ASN A 44 -4.18 2.17 8.74
C ASN A 44 -5.04 3.30 8.17
N ILE A 45 -5.98 3.00 7.27
CA ILE A 45 -6.81 4.03 6.63
C ILE A 45 -7.72 4.73 7.64
N VAL A 46 -8.26 3.99 8.61
CA VAL A 46 -9.05 4.55 9.72
C VAL A 46 -8.19 5.45 10.60
N LEU A 47 -6.96 5.04 10.92
CA LEU A 47 -6.01 5.85 11.69
C LEU A 47 -5.70 7.17 10.95
N ILE A 48 -5.38 7.13 9.65
CA ILE A 48 -5.10 8.31 8.85
C ILE A 48 -6.36 9.18 8.73
N GLY A 49 -7.52 8.59 8.43
CA GLY A 49 -8.80 9.29 8.29
C GLY A 49 -9.19 10.05 9.57
N LYS A 50 -9.00 9.44 10.74
CA LYS A 50 -9.22 10.10 12.04
C LYS A 50 -8.29 11.29 12.25
N SER A 51 -7.04 11.21 11.79
CA SER A 51 -6.06 12.30 11.93
C SER A 51 -6.42 13.57 11.15
N ILE A 52 -7.30 13.44 10.17
CA ILE A 52 -7.85 14.55 9.36
C ILE A 52 -9.33 14.82 9.66
N ASN A 53 -9.83 14.31 10.79
CA ASN A 53 -11.19 14.53 11.29
C ASN A 53 -12.30 14.07 10.31
N LEU A 54 -12.12 12.96 9.61
CA LEU A 54 -13.23 12.38 8.85
C LEU A 54 -14.36 11.96 9.80
N ASP A 55 -15.59 12.26 9.39
CA ASP A 55 -16.80 11.78 10.06
C ASP A 55 -16.90 10.24 9.96
N GLU A 56 -17.76 9.66 10.81
CA GLU A 56 -17.89 8.21 10.93
C GLU A 56 -18.34 7.56 9.61
N ASN A 57 -19.27 8.17 8.87
CA ASN A 57 -19.76 7.66 7.60
C ASN A 57 -18.64 7.61 6.53
N LYS A 58 -17.78 8.65 6.50
CA LYS A 58 -16.61 8.66 5.63
C LYS A 58 -15.55 7.66 6.05
N LEU A 59 -15.39 7.42 7.37
CA LEU A 59 -14.50 6.35 7.86
C LEU A 59 -14.96 4.96 7.42
N PHE A 60 -16.29 4.68 7.42
CA PHE A 60 -16.81 3.42 6.91
C PHE A 60 -16.55 3.24 5.41
N ILE A 61 -16.70 4.32 4.61
CA ILE A 61 -16.34 4.29 3.18
C ILE A 61 -14.85 4.03 3.00
N ALA A 62 -13.98 4.74 3.75
CA ALA A 62 -12.53 4.56 3.68
C ALA A 62 -12.13 3.12 4.01
N GLU A 63 -12.70 2.56 5.08
CA GLU A 63 -12.43 1.19 5.50
C GLU A 63 -12.90 0.16 4.45
N THR A 64 -14.07 0.38 3.81
CA THR A 64 -14.55 -0.48 2.72
C THR A 64 -13.63 -0.42 1.50
N ILE A 65 -13.14 0.76 1.14
CA ILE A 65 -12.14 0.94 0.07
C ILE A 65 -10.87 0.14 0.39
N ALA A 66 -10.38 0.24 1.62
CA ALA A 66 -9.21 -0.51 2.08
C ALA A 66 -9.44 -2.02 2.07
N LEU A 67 -10.63 -2.48 2.50
CA LEU A 67 -10.99 -3.89 2.50
C LEU A 67 -10.95 -4.50 1.09
N PHE A 68 -11.36 -3.74 0.09
CA PHE A 68 -11.53 -4.23 -1.26
C PHE A 68 -10.38 -3.90 -2.22
N HIS A 69 -9.40 -3.08 -1.82
CA HIS A 69 -8.36 -2.60 -2.75
C HIS A 69 -7.61 -3.74 -3.46
N ASP A 70 -7.27 -4.77 -2.73
CA ASP A 70 -6.49 -5.92 -3.21
C ASP A 70 -7.35 -7.18 -3.47
N ILE A 71 -8.70 -7.06 -3.55
CA ILE A 71 -9.59 -8.20 -3.77
C ILE A 71 -9.25 -9.00 -5.05
N GLY A 72 -8.70 -8.33 -6.07
CA GLY A 72 -8.26 -8.95 -7.31
C GLY A 72 -6.99 -9.81 -7.16
N ARG A 73 -6.19 -9.61 -6.10
CA ARG A 73 -4.97 -10.40 -5.83
C ARG A 73 -5.25 -11.86 -5.59
N PHE A 74 -6.40 -12.19 -5.01
CA PHE A 74 -6.78 -13.59 -4.78
C PHE A 74 -6.97 -14.35 -6.11
N LYS A 75 -7.72 -13.75 -7.05
CA LYS A 75 -7.90 -14.29 -8.42
C LYS A 75 -6.57 -14.31 -9.18
N GLN A 76 -5.78 -13.23 -9.09
CA GLN A 76 -4.47 -13.12 -9.72
C GLN A 76 -3.54 -14.25 -9.27
N PHE A 77 -3.35 -14.40 -7.95
CA PHE A 77 -2.43 -15.41 -7.41
C PHE A 77 -2.88 -16.84 -7.74
N LYS A 78 -4.18 -17.14 -7.61
CA LYS A 78 -4.73 -18.47 -7.96
C LYS A 78 -4.47 -18.83 -9.42
N LYS A 79 -4.55 -17.84 -10.33
CA LYS A 79 -4.40 -18.07 -11.78
C LYS A 79 -2.95 -18.09 -12.24
N TYR A 80 -2.10 -17.23 -11.66
CA TYR A 80 -0.74 -16.98 -12.17
C TYR A 80 0.38 -17.34 -11.20
N GLY A 81 0.10 -17.62 -9.93
CA GLY A 81 1.11 -17.93 -8.91
C GLY A 81 2.02 -16.74 -8.53
N THR A 82 1.67 -15.52 -8.94
CA THR A 82 2.47 -14.32 -8.71
C THR A 82 1.62 -13.09 -8.40
N PHE A 83 2.21 -12.12 -7.70
CA PHE A 83 1.64 -10.77 -7.51
C PHE A 83 2.24 -9.72 -8.47
N ASP A 84 3.06 -10.12 -9.44
CA ASP A 84 3.64 -9.20 -10.41
C ASP A 84 2.66 -8.92 -11.56
N ASP A 85 2.07 -7.72 -11.58
CA ASP A 85 1.13 -7.28 -12.62
C ASP A 85 1.76 -7.29 -14.02
N ARG A 86 3.09 -7.20 -14.13
CA ARG A 86 3.81 -7.25 -15.42
C ARG A 86 3.86 -8.64 -16.02
N LYS A 87 3.74 -9.67 -15.17
CA LYS A 87 3.75 -11.10 -15.56
C LYS A 87 2.37 -11.73 -15.56
N SER A 88 1.34 -10.95 -15.23
CA SER A 88 -0.03 -11.42 -15.08
C SER A 88 -1.04 -10.39 -15.59
N GLU A 89 -2.09 -10.13 -14.83
CA GLU A 89 -3.09 -9.09 -15.08
C GLU A 89 -3.04 -8.00 -13.99
N ASN A 90 -3.46 -6.77 -14.32
CA ASN A 90 -3.56 -5.70 -13.35
C ASN A 90 -4.56 -6.07 -12.24
N HIS A 91 -4.08 -6.18 -11.00
CA HIS A 91 -4.90 -6.63 -9.86
C HIS A 91 -6.01 -5.65 -9.49
N ALA A 92 -5.81 -4.34 -9.67
CA ALA A 92 -6.87 -3.36 -9.42
C ALA A 92 -8.02 -3.52 -10.41
N ALA A 93 -7.72 -3.78 -11.70
CA ALA A 93 -8.74 -4.06 -12.71
C ALA A 93 -9.50 -5.36 -12.39
N LEU A 94 -8.78 -6.43 -12.00
CA LEU A 94 -9.40 -7.69 -11.54
C LEU A 94 -10.28 -7.48 -10.31
N GLY A 95 -9.88 -6.57 -9.39
CA GLY A 95 -10.66 -6.21 -8.22
C GLY A 95 -11.96 -5.50 -8.58
N VAL A 96 -11.89 -4.49 -9.43
CA VAL A 96 -13.08 -3.77 -9.94
C VAL A 96 -14.02 -4.73 -10.67
N GLU A 97 -13.49 -5.64 -11.50
CA GLU A 97 -14.29 -6.69 -12.17
C GLU A 97 -15.01 -7.58 -11.15
N ALA A 98 -14.31 -8.05 -10.11
CA ALA A 98 -14.88 -8.91 -9.08
C ALA A 98 -16.01 -8.23 -8.31
N LEU A 99 -15.82 -6.96 -7.92
CA LEU A 99 -16.83 -6.17 -7.21
C LEU A 99 -18.08 -5.92 -8.08
N LYS A 100 -17.90 -5.59 -9.36
CA LYS A 100 -19.01 -5.39 -10.30
C LYS A 100 -19.78 -6.68 -10.57
N ASN A 101 -19.08 -7.77 -10.86
CA ASN A 101 -19.72 -9.06 -11.17
C ASN A 101 -20.48 -9.65 -9.98
N SER A 102 -20.07 -9.35 -8.76
CA SER A 102 -20.76 -9.81 -7.54
C SER A 102 -21.94 -8.93 -7.14
N ASN A 103 -22.08 -7.74 -7.71
CA ASN A 103 -23.04 -6.71 -7.29
C ASN A 103 -22.99 -6.39 -5.78
N VAL A 104 -21.88 -6.66 -5.10
CA VAL A 104 -21.75 -6.50 -3.64
C VAL A 104 -22.06 -5.09 -3.15
N LEU A 105 -21.75 -4.07 -3.97
CA LEU A 105 -21.95 -2.66 -3.63
C LEU A 105 -23.39 -2.15 -3.91
N PHE A 106 -24.28 -3.00 -4.42
CA PHE A 106 -25.66 -2.63 -4.81
C PHE A 106 -26.46 -1.95 -3.69
N CYS A 107 -26.18 -2.27 -2.42
CA CYS A 107 -26.86 -1.68 -1.27
C CYS A 107 -26.48 -0.20 -1.01
N LEU A 108 -25.48 0.35 -1.72
CA LEU A 108 -25.02 1.72 -1.55
C LEU A 108 -25.59 2.67 -2.62
N PRO A 109 -25.70 3.99 -2.33
CA PRO A 109 -25.95 4.99 -3.35
C PRO A 109 -24.91 4.96 -4.47
N GLU A 110 -25.30 5.28 -5.69
CA GLU A 110 -24.43 5.21 -6.90
C GLU A 110 -23.12 5.97 -6.73
N HIS A 111 -23.16 7.16 -6.11
CA HIS A 111 -21.96 7.96 -5.84
C HIS A 111 -20.95 7.22 -4.92
N GLU A 112 -21.42 6.54 -3.88
CA GLU A 112 -20.55 5.77 -2.98
C GLU A 112 -19.98 4.52 -3.67
N GLN A 113 -20.80 3.84 -4.51
CA GLN A 113 -20.33 2.74 -5.34
C GLN A 113 -19.19 3.20 -6.27
N GLU A 114 -19.41 4.32 -7.00
CA GLU A 114 -18.41 4.88 -7.91
C GLU A 114 -17.12 5.26 -7.16
N LEU A 115 -17.26 5.88 -5.98
CA LEU A 115 -16.13 6.30 -5.15
C LEU A 115 -15.27 5.10 -4.73
N ILE A 116 -15.89 4.01 -4.27
CA ILE A 116 -15.19 2.77 -3.90
C ILE A 116 -14.49 2.18 -5.12
N LEU A 117 -15.21 1.97 -6.23
CA LEU A 117 -14.67 1.36 -7.44
C LEU A 117 -13.49 2.17 -8.01
N LYS A 118 -13.61 3.50 -8.07
CA LYS A 118 -12.54 4.38 -8.57
C LYS A 118 -11.34 4.42 -7.64
N SER A 119 -11.53 4.42 -6.33
CA SER A 119 -10.43 4.36 -5.38
C SER A 119 -9.65 3.04 -5.51
N VAL A 120 -10.36 1.92 -5.69
CA VAL A 120 -9.74 0.61 -5.97
C VAL A 120 -9.01 0.63 -7.32
N GLU A 121 -9.62 1.22 -8.38
CA GLU A 121 -8.98 1.32 -9.69
C GLU A 121 -7.68 2.14 -9.67
N TYR A 122 -7.65 3.23 -8.89
CA TYR A 122 -6.56 4.20 -8.91
C TYR A 122 -5.39 3.86 -7.96
N HIS A 123 -5.58 2.93 -7.01
CA HIS A 123 -4.60 2.74 -5.94
C HIS A 123 -3.21 2.29 -6.46
N ASN A 124 -3.16 1.44 -7.50
CA ASN A 124 -1.91 0.95 -8.08
C ASN A 124 -1.40 1.79 -9.26
N MET A 125 -2.13 2.84 -9.66
CA MET A 125 -1.68 3.73 -10.71
C MET A 125 -0.47 4.54 -10.26
N GLN A 126 0.50 4.73 -11.16
CA GLN A 126 1.67 5.56 -10.86
C GLN A 126 1.30 7.01 -10.53
N LYS A 127 0.26 7.54 -11.20
CA LYS A 127 -0.32 8.86 -10.93
C LYS A 127 -1.83 8.76 -11.02
N ILE A 128 -2.51 9.31 -10.02
CA ILE A 128 -3.95 9.51 -10.06
C ILE A 128 -4.28 10.47 -11.21
N PRO A 129 -5.37 10.24 -11.98
CA PRO A 129 -5.78 11.13 -13.05
C PRO A 129 -5.95 12.59 -12.56
N LYS A 130 -5.59 13.56 -13.41
CA LYS A 130 -5.90 14.96 -13.16
C LYS A 130 -7.39 15.20 -13.37
N ASN A 131 -7.96 16.21 -12.74
CA ASN A 131 -9.35 16.62 -12.92
C ASN A 131 -10.40 15.60 -12.42
N ILE A 132 -10.10 14.87 -11.35
CA ILE A 132 -11.10 14.07 -10.63
C ILE A 132 -11.75 14.89 -9.51
N LYS A 133 -12.95 14.47 -9.08
CA LYS A 133 -13.67 15.12 -7.98
C LYS A 133 -12.81 15.08 -6.68
N PRO A 134 -12.90 16.12 -5.81
CA PRO A 134 -12.09 16.19 -4.58
C PRO A 134 -12.20 14.95 -3.69
N ASP A 135 -13.41 14.39 -3.53
CA ASP A 135 -13.63 13.19 -2.70
C ASP A 135 -12.88 11.98 -3.28
N PHE A 136 -12.90 11.78 -4.61
CA PHE A 136 -12.17 10.69 -5.25
C PHE A 136 -10.65 10.82 -5.03
N LEU A 137 -10.12 12.04 -5.09
CA LEU A 137 -8.71 12.29 -4.81
C LEU A 137 -8.39 12.00 -3.35
N LEU A 138 -9.23 12.48 -2.41
CA LEU A 138 -9.06 12.28 -0.98
C LEU A 138 -8.98 10.79 -0.64
N PHE A 139 -10.00 10.01 -1.03
CA PHE A 139 -10.06 8.59 -0.69
C PHE A 139 -8.99 7.75 -1.40
N SER A 140 -8.64 8.11 -2.65
CA SER A 140 -7.52 7.46 -3.35
C SER A 140 -6.18 7.72 -2.65
N ASN A 141 -5.94 8.94 -2.17
CA ASN A 141 -4.73 9.27 -1.42
C ASN A 141 -4.70 8.58 -0.05
N LEU A 142 -5.84 8.51 0.66
CA LEU A 142 -5.97 7.79 1.92
C LEU A 142 -5.60 6.31 1.76
N LEU A 143 -6.16 5.67 0.72
CA LEU A 143 -5.87 4.28 0.41
C LEU A 143 -4.38 4.08 0.08
N ARG A 144 -3.81 4.90 -0.79
CA ARG A 144 -2.39 4.80 -1.19
C ARG A 144 -1.43 4.94 -0.01
N ASP A 145 -1.73 5.84 0.92
CA ASP A 145 -0.93 6.01 2.12
C ASP A 145 -1.08 4.81 3.07
N ALA A 146 -2.30 4.34 3.29
CA ALA A 146 -2.59 3.21 4.17
C ALA A 146 -1.97 1.90 3.66
N ASP A 147 -2.05 1.65 2.36
CA ASP A 147 -1.45 0.50 1.68
C ASP A 147 0.08 0.53 1.80
N LYS A 148 0.74 1.67 1.47
CA LYS A 148 2.18 1.82 1.65
C LYS A 148 2.64 1.54 3.08
N LEU A 149 1.90 2.01 4.09
CA LEU A 149 2.25 1.76 5.50
C LEU A 149 2.28 0.27 5.80
N ASP A 150 1.30 -0.51 5.33
CA ASP A 150 1.32 -1.93 5.56
C ASP A 150 2.37 -2.65 4.71
N ILE A 151 2.59 -2.23 3.47
CA ILE A 151 3.69 -2.78 2.66
C ILE A 151 5.03 -2.56 3.38
N PHE A 152 5.32 -1.36 3.92
CA PHE A 152 6.53 -1.11 4.71
C PHE A 152 6.62 -2.04 5.93
N ASN A 153 5.51 -2.28 6.62
CA ASN A 153 5.46 -3.23 7.74
C ASN A 153 5.83 -4.66 7.29
N VAL A 154 5.19 -5.14 6.25
CA VAL A 154 5.41 -6.51 5.71
C VAL A 154 6.84 -6.68 5.22
N VAL A 155 7.33 -5.76 4.38
CA VAL A 155 8.64 -5.93 3.74
C VAL A 155 9.79 -5.74 4.71
N THR A 156 9.69 -4.81 5.69
CA THR A 156 10.76 -4.63 6.68
C THR A 156 10.88 -5.83 7.61
N ASN A 157 9.77 -6.47 7.98
CA ASN A 157 9.79 -7.72 8.73
C ASN A 157 10.34 -8.85 7.87
N TYR A 158 9.93 -8.93 6.60
CA TYR A 158 10.45 -9.91 5.66
C TYR A 158 11.97 -9.79 5.46
N TYR A 159 12.53 -8.59 5.31
CA TYR A 159 13.98 -8.40 5.14
C TYR A 159 14.81 -8.87 6.34
N ILE A 160 14.23 -8.88 7.54
CA ILE A 160 14.87 -9.42 8.74
C ILE A 160 14.85 -10.95 8.74
N GLU A 161 13.79 -11.58 8.24
CA GLU A 161 13.54 -13.02 8.35
C GLU A 161 13.73 -13.80 7.05
N LYS A 162 14.00 -13.13 5.92
CA LYS A 162 14.06 -13.70 4.57
C LYS A 162 14.90 -14.98 4.49
N ASN A 163 16.05 -15.01 5.15
CA ASN A 163 16.95 -16.18 5.13
C ASN A 163 16.36 -17.41 5.83
N LYS A 164 15.39 -17.22 6.72
CA LYS A 164 14.73 -18.32 7.45
C LYS A 164 13.49 -18.83 6.73
N ASN A 165 12.82 -17.94 6.00
CA ASN A 165 11.52 -18.23 5.39
C ASN A 165 11.30 -17.45 4.08
N PRO A 166 12.04 -17.79 3.00
CA PRO A 166 11.93 -17.09 1.73
C PRO A 166 10.51 -17.18 1.15
N ASN A 167 10.06 -16.10 0.48
CA ASN A 167 8.79 -16.07 -0.22
C ASN A 167 8.97 -15.50 -1.64
N PRO A 168 9.06 -16.35 -2.68
CA PRO A 168 9.26 -15.93 -4.06
C PRO A 168 8.20 -14.93 -4.57
N ALA A 169 6.97 -14.98 -4.04
CA ALA A 169 5.91 -14.04 -4.41
C ALA A 169 6.20 -12.60 -3.91
N LEU A 170 6.89 -12.43 -2.78
CA LEU A 170 7.37 -11.14 -2.30
C LEU A 170 8.66 -10.69 -2.99
N GLU A 171 9.48 -11.62 -3.41
CA GLU A 171 10.78 -11.38 -4.08
C GLU A 171 10.63 -11.03 -5.56
N LEU A 172 9.46 -11.28 -6.17
CA LEU A 172 9.13 -10.99 -7.57
C LEU A 172 10.16 -11.58 -8.56
N GLU A 173 10.81 -12.70 -8.20
CA GLU A 173 11.87 -13.35 -8.98
C GLU A 173 13.06 -12.42 -9.32
N LEU A 174 13.31 -11.41 -8.51
CA LEU A 174 14.44 -10.51 -8.65
C LEU A 174 15.73 -11.19 -8.19
N ALA A 175 16.86 -10.81 -8.79
CA ALA A 175 18.16 -11.33 -8.41
C ALA A 175 18.55 -10.95 -6.97
N ASP A 176 19.02 -11.92 -6.18
CA ASP A 176 19.62 -11.68 -4.87
C ASP A 176 21.10 -11.31 -5.05
N ALA A 177 21.37 -10.05 -5.38
CA ALA A 177 22.69 -9.53 -5.63
C ALA A 177 23.03 -8.39 -4.66
N GLN A 178 24.33 -8.24 -4.35
CA GLN A 178 24.80 -7.10 -3.54
C GLN A 178 24.72 -5.77 -4.28
N SER A 179 24.67 -5.80 -5.61
CA SER A 179 24.55 -4.59 -6.44
C SER A 179 23.16 -4.00 -6.44
N TYR A 180 23.07 -2.74 -6.85
CA TYR A 180 21.83 -2.01 -7.12
C TYR A 180 22.03 -1.03 -8.27
N SER A 181 20.93 -0.59 -8.89
CA SER A 181 20.95 0.37 -10.00
C SER A 181 21.05 1.81 -9.47
N HIS A 182 22.06 2.56 -9.92
CA HIS A 182 22.33 3.94 -9.47
C HIS A 182 21.19 4.93 -9.79
N GLU A 183 20.31 4.59 -10.72
CA GLU A 183 19.14 5.38 -11.08
C GLU A 183 18.20 5.58 -9.89
N PHE A 184 18.05 4.58 -9.01
CA PHE A 184 17.24 4.73 -7.79
C PHE A 184 17.86 5.72 -6.81
N ILE A 185 19.18 5.74 -6.69
CA ILE A 185 19.89 6.74 -5.89
C ILE A 185 19.59 8.15 -6.41
N LYS A 186 19.71 8.35 -7.74
CA LYS A 186 19.41 9.64 -8.39
C LYS A 186 17.97 10.07 -8.16
N ASP A 187 17.00 9.14 -8.26
CA ASP A 187 15.59 9.45 -8.03
C ASP A 187 15.34 9.87 -6.59
N ILE A 188 15.90 9.16 -5.61
CA ILE A 188 15.78 9.52 -4.21
C ILE A 188 16.35 10.91 -3.93
N LEU A 189 17.57 11.18 -4.37
CA LEU A 189 18.22 12.47 -4.16
C LEU A 189 17.53 13.65 -4.86
N ASN A 190 16.70 13.37 -5.88
CA ASN A 190 15.88 14.36 -6.58
C ASN A 190 14.41 14.35 -6.15
N TYR A 191 14.04 13.72 -5.03
CA TYR A 191 12.67 13.66 -4.49
C TYR A 191 11.66 13.10 -5.50
N ARG A 192 12.02 12.05 -6.23
CA ARG A 192 11.16 11.43 -7.25
C ARG A 192 10.77 10.01 -6.89
N VAL A 193 9.50 9.68 -7.13
CA VAL A 193 9.10 8.27 -7.21
C VAL A 193 9.73 7.66 -8.45
N SER A 194 10.48 6.58 -8.27
CA SER A 194 11.20 5.94 -9.36
C SER A 194 10.24 5.27 -10.36
N LYS A 195 10.68 5.25 -11.62
CA LYS A 195 10.02 4.53 -12.73
C LYS A 195 10.92 3.47 -13.34
N ASN A 196 12.10 3.26 -12.74
CA ASN A 196 13.09 2.36 -13.25
C ASN A 196 12.69 0.90 -13.07
N ASN A 197 13.16 0.05 -13.97
CA ASN A 197 12.94 -1.38 -13.88
C ASN A 197 13.77 -1.99 -12.74
N LEU A 198 13.11 -2.80 -11.92
CA LEU A 198 13.75 -3.55 -10.86
C LEU A 198 14.56 -4.72 -11.43
N LYS A 199 15.80 -4.89 -10.97
CA LYS A 199 16.70 -6.00 -11.36
C LYS A 199 17.10 -6.86 -10.18
N THR A 200 17.23 -6.24 -9.00
CA THR A 200 17.70 -6.89 -7.78
C THR A 200 16.78 -6.65 -6.60
N HIS A 201 16.93 -7.43 -5.53
CA HIS A 201 16.25 -7.16 -4.26
C HIS A 201 16.63 -5.79 -3.67
N ASN A 202 17.87 -5.32 -3.90
CA ASN A 202 18.30 -4.00 -3.44
C ASN A 202 17.63 -2.87 -4.25
N ASP A 203 17.39 -3.08 -5.56
CA ASP A 203 16.58 -2.15 -6.36
C ASP A 203 15.16 -2.03 -5.79
N MET A 204 14.53 -3.14 -5.39
CA MET A 204 13.21 -3.13 -4.77
C MET A 204 13.19 -2.31 -3.48
N LYS A 205 14.18 -2.50 -2.60
CA LYS A 205 14.29 -1.73 -1.35
C LYS A 205 14.44 -0.23 -1.60
N LEU A 206 15.31 0.15 -2.54
CA LEU A 206 15.50 1.55 -2.94
C LEU A 206 14.24 2.12 -3.61
N PHE A 207 13.58 1.35 -4.47
CA PHE A 207 12.30 1.73 -5.07
C PHE A 207 11.24 2.03 -3.99
N GLN A 208 11.11 1.17 -3.00
CA GLN A 208 10.18 1.38 -1.89
C GLN A 208 10.49 2.67 -1.12
N LEU A 209 11.77 3.01 -0.92
CA LEU A 209 12.15 4.28 -0.30
C LEU A 209 11.70 5.51 -1.12
N THR A 210 11.60 5.40 -2.45
CA THR A 210 11.07 6.49 -3.28
C THR A 210 9.59 6.77 -3.03
N TRP A 211 8.84 5.84 -2.46
CA TRP A 211 7.42 6.03 -2.13
C TRP A 211 7.19 7.08 -1.05
N LEU A 212 8.21 7.44 -0.28
CA LEU A 212 8.14 8.57 0.66
C LEU A 212 7.73 9.88 -0.02
N PHE A 213 8.05 10.03 -1.32
CA PHE A 213 7.70 11.22 -2.13
C PHE A 213 6.26 11.17 -2.68
N ASP A 214 5.54 10.09 -2.43
CA ASP A 214 4.12 9.91 -2.78
C ASP A 214 3.25 9.69 -1.53
N ILE A 215 3.72 10.10 -0.36
CA ILE A 215 2.94 10.15 0.88
C ILE A 215 2.23 11.50 0.95
N ASN A 216 0.94 11.44 1.32
CA ASN A 216 0.03 12.59 1.26
C ASN A 216 -0.32 13.16 2.65
N PHE A 217 -0.34 12.34 3.71
CA PHE A 217 -0.84 12.75 5.02
C PHE A 217 0.27 12.79 6.08
N PRO A 218 0.27 13.85 6.95
CA PRO A 218 1.26 13.97 8.02
C PRO A 218 1.28 12.78 9.00
N ALA A 219 0.11 12.17 9.26
CA ALA A 219 0.01 10.99 10.12
C ALA A 219 0.79 9.80 9.56
N THR A 220 0.82 9.64 8.23
CA THR A 220 1.57 8.59 7.54
C THR A 220 3.07 8.74 7.75
N PHE A 221 3.60 9.98 7.59
CA PHE A 221 5.01 10.27 7.87
C PHE A 221 5.38 9.99 9.32
N LYS A 222 4.50 10.41 10.26
CA LYS A 222 4.71 10.15 11.68
C LYS A 222 4.78 8.66 11.96
N TYR A 223 3.82 7.88 11.46
CA TYR A 223 3.78 6.43 11.67
C TYR A 223 4.99 5.71 11.05
N PHE A 224 5.37 6.08 9.82
CA PHE A 224 6.56 5.57 9.15
C PHE A 224 7.82 5.75 10.02
N LYS A 225 7.98 6.92 10.62
CA LYS A 225 9.11 7.26 11.48
C LYS A 225 9.05 6.50 12.82
N ASP A 226 7.89 6.49 13.49
CA ASP A 226 7.70 5.82 14.80
C ASP A 226 8.00 4.32 14.71
N LYS A 227 7.77 3.69 13.55
CA LYS A 227 8.08 2.28 13.26
C LYS A 227 9.52 2.03 12.79
N ASN A 228 10.33 3.08 12.64
CA ASN A 228 11.72 3.02 12.17
C ASN A 228 11.88 2.28 10.82
N TYR A 229 10.92 2.46 9.89
CA TYR A 229 10.96 1.76 8.60
C TYR A 229 12.17 2.15 7.75
N LEU A 230 12.58 3.44 7.76
CA LEU A 230 13.78 3.88 7.07
C LEU A 230 15.01 3.10 7.53
N GLU A 231 15.26 3.07 8.84
CA GLU A 231 16.41 2.41 9.44
C GLU A 231 16.44 0.91 9.16
N LYS A 232 15.26 0.27 9.21
CA LYS A 232 15.14 -1.16 8.89
C LYS A 232 15.50 -1.46 7.43
N ILE A 233 15.03 -0.64 6.48
CA ILE A 233 15.35 -0.81 5.06
C ILE A 233 16.83 -0.53 4.81
N ILE A 234 17.35 0.59 5.30
CA ILE A 234 18.77 0.97 5.13
C ILE A 234 19.70 -0.12 5.68
N LYS A 235 19.40 -0.67 6.87
CA LYS A 235 20.19 -1.76 7.47
C LYS A 235 20.22 -3.02 6.62
N SER A 236 19.25 -3.22 5.75
CA SER A 236 19.17 -4.38 4.84
C SER A 236 19.83 -4.15 3.48
N LEU A 237 20.33 -2.95 3.20
CA LEU A 237 21.06 -2.57 2.00
C LEU A 237 22.58 -2.69 2.21
N PRO A 238 23.41 -2.72 1.14
CA PRO A 238 24.86 -2.65 1.23
C PRO A 238 25.31 -1.41 2.02
N ASP A 239 26.37 -1.54 2.83
CA ASP A 239 26.96 -0.39 3.52
C ASP A 239 28.01 0.28 2.64
N ASP A 240 27.58 1.27 1.84
CA ASP A 240 28.43 2.07 0.99
C ASP A 240 28.09 3.58 1.09
N GLU A 241 28.92 4.42 0.46
CA GLU A 241 28.77 5.88 0.52
C GLU A 241 27.43 6.37 -0.06
N ASN A 242 26.93 5.76 -1.16
CA ASN A 242 25.67 6.17 -1.76
C ASN A 242 24.48 5.86 -0.85
N ILE A 243 24.48 4.71 -0.20
CA ILE A 243 23.42 4.32 0.75
C ILE A 243 23.44 5.21 1.99
N ARG A 244 24.63 5.58 2.50
CA ARG A 244 24.76 6.56 3.60
C ARG A 244 24.19 7.93 3.19
N ARG A 245 24.50 8.42 1.99
CA ARG A 245 23.92 9.67 1.46
C ARG A 245 22.41 9.61 1.32
N VAL A 246 21.86 8.50 0.82
CA VAL A 246 20.41 8.26 0.76
C VAL A 246 19.79 8.33 2.15
N HIS A 247 20.40 7.66 3.13
CA HIS A 247 19.92 7.65 4.52
C HIS A 247 19.83 9.06 5.11
N GLU A 248 20.92 9.83 5.03
CA GLU A 248 20.96 11.21 5.55
C GLU A 248 19.93 12.10 4.84
N HIS A 249 19.82 11.98 3.50
CA HIS A 249 18.87 12.73 2.69
C HIS A 249 17.42 12.46 3.11
N LEU A 250 17.05 11.18 3.26
CA LEU A 250 15.70 10.80 3.67
C LEU A 250 15.40 11.13 5.13
N LYS A 251 16.38 11.04 6.04
CA LYS A 251 16.21 11.51 7.43
C LYS A 251 15.88 13.01 7.48
N LYS A 252 16.60 13.82 6.71
CA LYS A 252 16.32 15.25 6.60
C LYS A 252 14.91 15.48 6.06
N TYR A 253 14.56 14.85 4.95
CA TYR A 253 13.23 14.94 4.35
C TYR A 253 12.10 14.57 5.33
N LEU A 254 12.22 13.47 6.06
CA LEU A 254 11.24 13.04 7.05
C LEU A 254 11.10 14.02 8.22
N ASN A 255 12.19 14.67 8.64
CA ASN A 255 12.14 15.69 9.68
C ASN A 255 11.42 16.96 9.21
N GLU A 256 11.62 17.37 7.95
CA GLU A 256 10.96 18.54 7.36
C GLU A 256 9.45 18.31 7.14
N LYS A 257 9.01 17.06 6.92
CA LYS A 257 7.60 16.71 6.72
C LYS A 257 6.80 16.55 8.02
N GLN A 258 7.44 16.57 9.17
CA GLN A 258 6.72 16.61 10.44
C GLN A 258 6.09 18.01 10.65
N PRO A 259 4.80 18.09 11.02
CA PRO A 259 4.25 19.36 11.47
C PRO A 259 5.08 19.85 12.68
N SER A 260 5.68 21.02 12.58
CA SER A 260 6.28 21.67 13.75
C SER A 260 5.21 21.80 14.82
N GLU A 261 5.57 21.65 16.09
CA GLU A 261 4.60 21.82 17.20
C GLU A 261 3.89 23.20 17.18
N GLN A 262 4.49 24.19 16.52
CA GLN A 262 3.92 25.50 16.30
C GLN A 262 2.73 25.51 15.32
N ASN A 263 2.67 24.60 14.33
CA ASN A 263 1.56 24.51 13.37
C ASN A 263 0.34 23.73 13.89
N LYS A 264 0.45 23.03 15.02
CA LYS A 264 -0.71 22.37 15.66
C LYS A 264 -1.76 23.36 16.17
N ARG A 265 -1.41 24.64 16.39
CA ARG A 265 -2.36 25.66 16.87
C ARG A 265 -3.15 26.37 15.78
N LEU A 266 -2.76 26.25 14.50
CA LEU A 266 -3.40 26.99 13.38
C LEU A 266 -4.43 26.16 12.60
N VAL A 267 -4.60 24.89 12.90
CA VAL A 267 -5.58 23.99 12.21
C VAL A 267 -6.89 23.86 13.03
N TYR A 268 -6.98 24.48 14.21
CA TYR A 268 -8.14 24.37 15.13
C TYR A 268 -8.77 25.73 15.48
N THR A 269 -8.66 26.73 14.57
CA THR A 269 -9.47 27.98 14.70
C THR A 269 -10.35 28.16 13.45
#